data_68c11658c1d68b724a412f347e1491f9
#
_entry.id   68c11658c1d68b724a412f347e1491f9
#
_cell.length_a   1.000
_cell.length_b   1.000
_cell.length_c   1.000
_cell.angle_alpha   90.00
_cell.angle_beta   90.00
_cell.angle_gamma   90.00
#
_symmetry.space_group_name_H-M   'P 1'
#
loop_
_entity.id
_entity.type
_entity.pdbx_description
1 polymer ?
#
loop_
_entity_poly.entity_id
_entity_poly.type
_entity_poly.pdbx_seq_one_letter_code
_entity_poly.pdbx_strand_id
1 'polypeptide(L)'
;MEYSYSDLNLKTNTDSIVFKFGDKEIEIFKYLPLEYKYDVIMSALHDSDEQGVYNYLKLDAYFNLNMFLSYVKNINFTQEQMSDKLKLYNEIYSSGLLEAFLAAIDEKEYNDCYDVLERMVEIIMKYRNTAGAVLQTVINAMPEKAKEAAAIVDSLDAEKMGKITGLAESFKDLVNNVKTK
;
A
#
# COMPACT_ATOMS: atom_id res chain seq x y z
N MET A 1 -16.82 -0.49 -41.48
CA MET A 1 -17.04 -1.87 -41.00
C MET A 1 -17.02 -1.75 -39.48
N GLU A 2 -18.11 -2.07 -38.80
CA GLU A 2 -18.20 -2.01 -37.33
C GLU A 2 -18.12 -3.43 -36.78
N TYR A 3 -17.38 -3.62 -35.70
CA TYR A 3 -17.27 -4.90 -35.00
C TYR A 3 -17.97 -4.82 -33.65
N SER A 4 -18.67 -5.86 -33.26
CA SER A 4 -19.16 -5.98 -31.88
C SER A 4 -18.05 -6.51 -30.97
N TYR A 5 -18.16 -6.29 -29.65
CA TYR A 5 -17.20 -6.84 -28.68
C TYR A 5 -17.07 -8.36 -28.79
N SER A 6 -18.20 -9.06 -29.03
CA SER A 6 -18.24 -10.51 -29.19
C SER A 6 -17.44 -11.01 -30.41
N ASP A 7 -17.34 -10.17 -31.47
CA ASP A 7 -16.59 -10.55 -32.68
C ASP A 7 -15.08 -10.61 -32.45
N LEU A 8 -14.60 -9.91 -31.39
CA LEU A 8 -13.18 -9.89 -31.01
C LEU A 8 -12.73 -11.17 -30.30
N ASN A 9 -13.66 -11.98 -29.79
CA ASN A 9 -13.42 -13.25 -29.11
C ASN A 9 -12.33 -13.18 -28.01
N LEU A 10 -12.31 -12.08 -27.25
CA LEU A 10 -11.30 -11.79 -26.22
C LEU A 10 -11.48 -12.72 -25.01
N LYS A 11 -10.38 -13.21 -24.49
CA LYS A 11 -10.32 -14.03 -23.27
C LYS A 11 -9.20 -13.54 -22.37
N THR A 12 -9.37 -13.69 -21.06
CA THR A 12 -8.29 -13.46 -20.10
C THR A 12 -7.13 -14.42 -20.38
N ASN A 13 -5.92 -13.89 -20.41
CA ASN A 13 -4.72 -14.70 -20.58
C ASN A 13 -4.49 -15.56 -19.32
N THR A 14 -4.43 -16.88 -19.50
CA THR A 14 -4.14 -17.85 -18.44
C THR A 14 -2.83 -18.61 -18.68
N ASP A 15 -2.03 -18.16 -19.66
CA ASP A 15 -0.76 -18.77 -19.99
C ASP A 15 0.22 -18.70 -18.82
N SER A 16 1.17 -19.63 -18.84
CA SER A 16 2.24 -19.69 -17.86
C SER A 16 3.59 -19.57 -18.53
N ILE A 17 4.56 -19.12 -17.77
CA ILE A 17 5.97 -19.11 -18.08
C ILE A 17 6.65 -20.09 -17.15
N VAL A 18 7.63 -20.84 -17.63
CA VAL A 18 8.44 -21.75 -16.80
C VAL A 18 9.88 -21.26 -16.83
N PHE A 19 10.48 -21.12 -15.66
CA PHE A 19 11.91 -20.84 -15.52
C PHE A 19 12.58 -21.89 -14.62
N LYS A 20 13.89 -22.02 -14.72
CA LYS A 20 14.67 -22.97 -13.92
C LYS A 20 15.35 -22.27 -12.76
N PHE A 21 15.27 -22.89 -11.58
CA PHE A 21 16.04 -22.52 -10.42
C PHE A 21 16.69 -23.78 -9.81
N GLY A 22 18.00 -23.91 -10.00
CA GLY A 22 18.71 -25.14 -9.73
C GLY A 22 18.23 -26.28 -10.65
N ASP A 23 17.79 -27.36 -10.04
CA ASP A 23 17.20 -28.55 -10.69
C ASP A 23 15.66 -28.47 -10.82
N LYS A 24 15.04 -27.41 -10.35
CA LYS A 24 13.58 -27.26 -10.29
C LYS A 24 13.07 -26.36 -11.40
N GLU A 25 11.91 -26.73 -11.93
CA GLU A 25 11.13 -25.91 -12.84
C GLU A 25 10.05 -25.18 -12.06
N ILE A 26 10.06 -23.85 -12.16
CA ILE A 26 9.11 -22.98 -11.48
C ILE A 26 8.17 -22.39 -12.52
N GLU A 27 6.88 -22.59 -12.29
CA GLU A 27 5.80 -22.10 -13.15
C GLU A 27 5.22 -20.81 -12.56
N ILE A 28 5.12 -19.78 -13.39
CA ILE A 28 4.51 -18.48 -13.04
C ILE A 28 3.41 -18.12 -14.04
N PHE A 29 2.44 -17.34 -13.58
CA PHE A 29 1.46 -16.73 -14.46
C PHE A 29 2.14 -15.75 -15.42
N LYS A 30 1.75 -15.76 -16.70
CA LYS A 30 2.17 -14.75 -17.66
C LYS A 30 1.42 -13.43 -17.49
N TYR A 31 0.20 -13.48 -16.99
CA TYR A 31 -0.66 -12.34 -16.70
C TYR A 31 -1.37 -12.57 -15.37
N LEU A 32 -1.40 -11.54 -14.54
CA LEU A 32 -2.15 -11.56 -13.29
C LEU A 32 -3.40 -10.66 -13.43
N PRO A 33 -4.61 -11.17 -13.13
CA PRO A 33 -5.83 -10.36 -13.11
C PRO A 33 -5.72 -9.15 -12.20
N LEU A 34 -6.45 -8.08 -12.55
CA LEU A 34 -6.34 -6.77 -11.90
C LEU A 34 -6.58 -6.82 -10.39
N GLU A 35 -7.51 -7.66 -9.94
CA GLU A 35 -7.80 -7.84 -8.51
C GLU A 35 -6.59 -8.32 -7.72
N TYR A 36 -5.81 -9.26 -8.25
CA TYR A 36 -4.59 -9.74 -7.59
C TYR A 36 -3.45 -8.72 -7.66
N LYS A 37 -3.34 -7.96 -8.77
CA LYS A 37 -2.39 -6.83 -8.87
C LYS A 37 -2.68 -5.77 -7.80
N TYR A 38 -3.96 -5.48 -7.59
CA TYR A 38 -4.40 -4.57 -6.53
C TYR A 38 -3.99 -5.10 -5.14
N ASP A 39 -4.21 -6.38 -4.86
CA ASP A 39 -3.85 -7.00 -3.59
C ASP A 39 -2.33 -6.96 -3.34
N VAL A 40 -1.51 -7.19 -4.37
CA VAL A 40 -0.04 -7.07 -4.31
C VAL A 40 0.36 -5.67 -3.84
N ILE A 41 -0.19 -4.63 -4.48
CA ILE A 41 0.14 -3.23 -4.20
C ILE A 41 -0.35 -2.83 -2.81
N MET A 42 -1.61 -3.13 -2.49
CA MET A 42 -2.21 -2.75 -1.21
C MET A 42 -1.53 -3.44 -0.02
N SER A 43 -1.17 -4.71 -0.18
CA SER A 43 -0.44 -5.43 0.87
C SER A 43 0.97 -4.85 1.08
N ALA A 44 1.68 -4.47 0.01
CA ALA A 44 2.99 -3.84 0.13
C ALA A 44 2.90 -2.49 0.85
N LEU A 45 1.92 -1.65 0.50
CA LEU A 45 1.66 -0.37 1.16
C LEU A 45 1.32 -0.55 2.64
N HIS A 46 0.44 -1.49 2.97
CA HIS A 46 0.03 -1.77 4.34
C HIS A 46 1.20 -2.26 5.20
N ASP A 47 1.97 -3.24 4.70
CA ASP A 47 3.05 -3.89 5.45
C ASP A 47 4.27 -2.98 5.65
N SER A 48 4.42 -1.94 4.82
CA SER A 48 5.53 -0.97 4.88
C SER A 48 5.18 0.33 5.62
N ASP A 49 3.93 0.53 6.01
CA ASP A 49 3.49 1.74 6.73
C ASP A 49 3.92 1.66 8.20
N GLU A 50 4.87 2.51 8.59
CA GLU A 50 5.33 2.65 9.97
C GLU A 50 4.76 3.95 10.56
N GLN A 51 3.57 3.86 11.16
CA GLN A 51 2.88 4.98 11.82
C GLN A 51 2.67 6.21 10.92
N GLY A 52 2.31 5.99 9.67
CA GLY A 52 2.05 7.05 8.72
C GLY A 52 3.26 7.44 7.85
N VAL A 53 4.39 6.78 8.00
CA VAL A 53 5.58 6.96 7.17
C VAL A 53 5.91 5.65 6.46
N TYR A 54 6.14 5.71 5.15
CA TYR A 54 6.58 4.53 4.42
C TYR A 54 8.07 4.30 4.59
N ASN A 55 8.42 3.11 5.03
CA ASN A 55 9.79 2.61 4.95
C ASN A 55 10.02 2.07 3.52
N TYR A 56 10.70 2.84 2.68
CA TYR A 56 10.89 2.51 1.26
C TYR A 56 11.65 1.19 1.03
N LEU A 57 12.59 0.82 1.91
CA LEU A 57 13.26 -0.48 1.81
C LEU A 57 12.28 -1.63 2.06
N LYS A 58 11.41 -1.48 3.06
CA LYS A 58 10.37 -2.47 3.31
C LYS A 58 9.32 -2.47 2.23
N LEU A 59 8.95 -1.30 1.70
CA LEU A 59 7.99 -1.18 0.62
C LEU A 59 8.44 -1.97 -0.61
N ASP A 60 9.71 -1.76 -1.03
CA ASP A 60 10.30 -2.48 -2.15
C ASP A 60 10.38 -3.99 -1.87
N ALA A 61 10.84 -4.37 -0.69
CA ALA A 61 10.93 -5.77 -0.29
C ALA A 61 9.56 -6.47 -0.29
N TYR A 62 8.54 -5.85 0.32
CA TYR A 62 7.18 -6.41 0.35
C TYR A 62 6.51 -6.43 -1.01
N PHE A 63 6.74 -5.41 -1.85
CA PHE A 63 6.23 -5.41 -3.21
C PHE A 63 6.81 -6.57 -4.01
N ASN A 64 8.12 -6.72 -4.03
CA ASN A 64 8.77 -7.80 -4.75
C ASN A 64 8.38 -9.20 -4.22
N LEU A 65 8.26 -9.36 -2.90
CA LEU A 65 7.78 -10.58 -2.29
C LEU A 65 6.33 -10.88 -2.70
N ASN A 66 5.44 -9.91 -2.61
CA ASN A 66 4.04 -10.10 -2.95
C ASN A 66 3.85 -10.36 -4.45
N MET A 67 4.66 -9.73 -5.33
CA MET A 67 4.73 -10.09 -6.75
C MET A 67 5.11 -11.56 -6.92
N PHE A 68 6.21 -11.99 -6.31
CA PHE A 68 6.67 -13.38 -6.38
C PHE A 68 5.58 -14.35 -5.91
N LEU A 69 5.00 -14.13 -4.73
CA LEU A 69 3.98 -15.00 -4.14
C LEU A 69 2.70 -15.08 -4.99
N SER A 70 2.33 -13.99 -5.65
CA SER A 70 1.10 -13.94 -6.46
C SER A 70 1.26 -14.54 -7.86
N TYR A 71 2.47 -14.50 -8.42
CA TYR A 71 2.73 -15.05 -9.76
C TYR A 71 3.11 -16.52 -9.73
N VAL A 72 3.74 -17.01 -8.66
CA VAL A 72 4.20 -18.41 -8.59
C VAL A 72 3.03 -19.36 -8.39
N LYS A 73 2.97 -20.43 -9.23
CA LYS A 73 1.87 -21.39 -9.24
C LYS A 73 2.18 -22.69 -8.49
N ASN A 74 3.43 -23.13 -8.52
CA ASN A 74 3.82 -24.48 -8.09
C ASN A 74 4.75 -24.52 -6.87
N ILE A 75 4.79 -23.43 -6.09
CA ILE A 75 5.45 -23.39 -4.78
C ILE A 75 4.38 -23.19 -3.71
N ASN A 76 4.37 -24.07 -2.72
CA ASN A 76 3.48 -23.95 -1.56
C ASN A 76 4.26 -23.37 -0.38
N PHE A 77 3.72 -22.31 0.21
CA PHE A 77 4.26 -21.69 1.42
C PHE A 77 3.44 -22.09 2.63
N THR A 78 4.11 -22.46 3.72
CA THR A 78 3.45 -22.78 4.98
C THR A 78 2.97 -21.48 5.67
N GLN A 79 1.99 -21.61 6.57
CA GLN A 79 1.52 -20.48 7.37
C GLN A 79 2.65 -19.87 8.23
N GLU A 80 3.57 -20.70 8.72
CA GLU A 80 4.73 -20.25 9.47
C GLU A 80 5.66 -19.36 8.62
N GLN A 81 5.95 -19.75 7.38
CA GLN A 81 6.73 -18.94 6.43
C GLN A 81 6.05 -17.63 6.11
N MET A 82 4.73 -17.64 5.92
CA MET A 82 3.94 -16.44 5.62
C MET A 82 3.78 -15.49 6.80
N SER A 83 3.99 -15.97 8.04
CA SER A 83 3.88 -15.13 9.25
C SER A 83 5.06 -14.18 9.43
N ASP A 84 6.24 -14.47 8.85
CA ASP A 84 7.42 -13.61 8.88
C ASP A 84 7.88 -13.29 7.45
N LYS A 85 7.18 -12.33 6.85
CA LYS A 85 7.42 -11.91 5.45
C LYS A 85 8.84 -11.41 5.20
N LEU A 86 9.46 -10.71 6.16
CA LEU A 86 10.82 -10.21 5.98
C LEU A 86 11.85 -11.33 6.00
N LYS A 87 11.67 -12.32 6.85
CA LYS A 87 12.50 -13.52 6.84
C LYS A 87 12.34 -14.27 5.51
N LEU A 88 11.12 -14.50 5.09
CA LEU A 88 10.80 -15.14 3.80
C LEU A 88 11.43 -14.37 2.63
N TYR A 89 11.30 -13.05 2.60
CA TYR A 89 11.95 -12.21 1.58
C TYR A 89 13.46 -12.42 1.56
N ASN A 90 14.12 -12.36 2.72
CA ASN A 90 15.55 -12.52 2.81
C ASN A 90 16.02 -13.91 2.33
N GLU A 91 15.28 -14.98 2.62
CA GLU A 91 15.56 -16.33 2.14
C GLU A 91 15.44 -16.42 0.61
N ILE A 92 14.37 -15.88 0.03
CA ILE A 92 14.12 -15.86 -1.42
C ILE A 92 15.15 -14.98 -2.14
N TYR A 93 15.43 -13.80 -1.60
CA TYR A 93 16.38 -12.85 -2.18
C TYR A 93 17.81 -13.39 -2.14
N SER A 94 18.28 -13.83 -0.98
CA SER A 94 19.67 -14.30 -0.79
C SER A 94 19.98 -15.61 -1.53
N SER A 95 18.96 -16.41 -1.85
CA SER A 95 19.11 -17.60 -2.68
C SER A 95 19.25 -17.32 -4.18
N GLY A 96 18.96 -16.09 -4.63
CA GLY A 96 18.89 -15.73 -6.04
C GLY A 96 17.57 -16.13 -6.73
N LEU A 97 16.61 -16.69 -5.98
CA LEU A 97 15.32 -17.11 -6.53
C LEU A 97 14.50 -15.90 -7.00
N LEU A 98 14.54 -14.79 -6.24
CA LEU A 98 13.85 -13.56 -6.62
C LEU A 98 14.43 -12.97 -7.91
N GLU A 99 15.75 -12.98 -8.06
CA GLU A 99 16.42 -12.51 -9.29
C GLU A 99 16.01 -13.36 -10.51
N ALA A 100 15.99 -14.68 -10.35
CA ALA A 100 15.55 -15.59 -11.41
C ALA A 100 14.07 -15.36 -11.79
N PHE A 101 13.21 -15.08 -10.82
CA PHE A 101 11.81 -14.73 -11.05
C PHE A 101 11.68 -13.39 -11.79
N LEU A 102 12.37 -12.35 -11.35
CA LEU A 102 12.34 -11.02 -11.98
C LEU A 102 12.86 -11.04 -13.42
N ALA A 103 13.80 -11.94 -13.72
CA ALA A 103 14.28 -12.15 -15.08
C ALA A 103 13.28 -12.92 -15.96
N ALA A 104 12.36 -13.68 -15.37
CA ALA A 104 11.39 -14.51 -16.08
C ALA A 104 10.02 -13.83 -16.28
N ILE A 105 9.62 -12.94 -15.37
CA ILE A 105 8.35 -12.20 -15.48
C ILE A 105 8.39 -11.24 -16.67
N ASP A 106 7.22 -11.00 -17.29
CA ASP A 106 7.10 -9.97 -18.30
C ASP A 106 7.40 -8.57 -17.71
N GLU A 107 8.38 -7.90 -18.28
CA GLU A 107 8.84 -6.58 -17.82
C GLU A 107 7.70 -5.57 -17.77
N LYS A 108 6.77 -5.62 -18.74
CA LYS A 108 5.61 -4.73 -18.75
C LYS A 108 4.67 -5.02 -17.59
N GLU A 109 4.41 -6.29 -17.28
CA GLU A 109 3.58 -6.68 -16.13
C GLU A 109 4.14 -6.16 -14.81
N TYR A 110 5.46 -6.28 -14.63
CA TYR A 110 6.15 -5.77 -13.46
C TYR A 110 6.06 -4.24 -13.37
N ASN A 111 6.45 -3.55 -14.46
CA ASN A 111 6.50 -2.08 -14.49
C ASN A 111 5.10 -1.47 -14.34
N ASP A 112 4.07 -2.02 -14.96
CA ASP A 112 2.68 -1.55 -14.81
C ASP A 112 2.23 -1.58 -13.33
N CYS A 113 2.62 -2.60 -12.56
CA CYS A 113 2.33 -2.68 -11.12
C CYS A 113 3.18 -1.70 -10.31
N TYR A 114 4.46 -1.58 -10.62
CA TYR A 114 5.39 -0.70 -9.91
C TYR A 114 5.04 0.78 -10.09
N ASP A 115 4.70 1.19 -11.32
CA ASP A 115 4.24 2.55 -11.61
C ASP A 115 2.94 2.93 -10.86
N VAL A 116 2.05 1.96 -10.66
CA VAL A 116 0.84 2.18 -9.85
C VAL A 116 1.21 2.31 -8.37
N LEU A 117 2.11 1.48 -7.86
CA LEU A 117 2.61 1.56 -6.49
C LEU A 117 3.20 2.95 -6.21
N GLU A 118 4.13 3.42 -7.05
CA GLU A 118 4.77 4.74 -6.90
C GLU A 118 3.73 5.87 -6.89
N ARG A 119 2.79 5.86 -7.84
CA ARG A 119 1.71 6.86 -7.89
C ARG A 119 0.83 6.83 -6.64
N MET A 120 0.53 5.65 -6.11
CA MET A 120 -0.26 5.52 -4.87
C MET A 120 0.49 6.07 -3.66
N VAL A 121 1.80 5.79 -3.55
CA VAL A 121 2.65 6.38 -2.50
C VAL A 121 2.64 7.90 -2.58
N GLU A 122 2.86 8.47 -3.76
CA GLU A 122 2.83 9.93 -3.96
C GLU A 122 1.49 10.55 -3.54
N ILE A 123 0.37 9.95 -3.96
CA ILE A 123 -0.97 10.43 -3.62
C ILE A 123 -1.20 10.37 -2.11
N ILE A 124 -0.86 9.26 -1.47
CA ILE A 124 -1.05 9.07 -0.02
C ILE A 124 -0.18 10.05 0.76
N MET A 125 1.09 10.21 0.39
CA MET A 125 2.00 11.15 1.04
C MET A 125 1.57 12.60 0.85
N LYS A 126 1.12 12.96 -0.36
CA LYS A 126 0.57 14.29 -0.64
C LYS A 126 -0.70 14.56 0.20
N TYR A 127 -1.59 13.58 0.30
CA TYR A 127 -2.80 13.69 1.13
C TYR A 127 -2.46 13.84 2.61
N ARG A 128 -1.58 12.99 3.15
CA ARG A 128 -1.10 13.06 4.55
C ARG A 128 -0.43 14.39 4.86
N ASN A 129 0.46 14.86 3.96
CA ASN A 129 1.13 16.15 4.12
C ASN A 129 0.15 17.32 4.07
N THR A 130 -0.87 17.26 3.21
CA THR A 130 -1.90 18.29 3.11
C THR A 130 -2.76 18.32 4.38
N ALA A 131 -3.20 17.16 4.87
CA ALA A 131 -3.95 17.07 6.12
C ALA A 131 -3.14 17.56 7.32
N GLY A 132 -1.86 17.20 7.41
CA GLY A 132 -0.94 17.71 8.44
C GLY A 132 -0.74 19.21 8.36
N ALA A 133 -0.56 19.77 7.16
CA ALA A 133 -0.42 21.22 6.95
C ALA A 133 -1.70 21.98 7.33
N VAL A 134 -2.87 21.44 6.98
CA VAL A 134 -4.17 22.02 7.39
C VAL A 134 -4.32 21.97 8.90
N LEU A 135 -4.02 20.85 9.54
CA LEU A 135 -4.08 20.71 10.99
C LEU A 135 -3.13 21.70 11.68
N GLN A 136 -1.90 21.83 11.18
CA GLN A 136 -0.92 22.80 11.71
C GLN A 136 -1.40 24.25 11.54
N THR A 137 -2.02 24.58 10.41
CA THR A 137 -2.61 25.91 10.17
C THR A 137 -3.75 26.20 11.15
N VAL A 138 -4.61 25.20 11.38
CA VAL A 138 -5.71 25.31 12.37
C VAL A 138 -5.16 25.51 13.78
N ILE A 139 -4.17 24.72 14.19
CA ILE A 139 -3.51 24.85 15.50
C ILE A 139 -2.88 26.24 15.66
N ASN A 140 -2.20 26.75 14.63
CA ASN A 140 -1.55 28.05 14.66
C ASN A 140 -2.55 29.22 14.69
N ALA A 141 -3.74 29.04 14.13
CA ALA A 141 -4.81 30.03 14.11
C ALA A 141 -5.64 30.05 15.42
N MET A 142 -5.45 29.06 16.30
CA MET A 142 -6.15 29.00 17.58
C MET A 142 -5.68 30.12 18.53
N PRO A 143 -6.60 30.80 19.26
CA PRO A 143 -6.25 31.68 20.37
C PRO A 143 -5.37 30.97 21.42
N GLU A 144 -4.53 31.72 22.13
CA GLU A 144 -3.55 31.13 23.07
C GLU A 144 -4.15 30.18 24.10
N LYS A 145 -5.35 30.45 24.59
CA LYS A 145 -6.09 29.57 25.51
C LYS A 145 -6.50 28.23 24.87
N ALA A 146 -6.70 28.19 23.56
CA ALA A 146 -6.98 26.96 22.84
C ALA A 146 -5.68 26.16 22.53
N LYS A 147 -4.53 26.85 22.43
CA LYS A 147 -3.21 26.20 22.35
C LYS A 147 -2.83 25.53 23.67
N GLU A 148 -3.15 26.15 24.81
CA GLU A 148 -3.01 25.52 26.14
C GLU A 148 -3.91 24.29 26.27
N ALA A 149 -5.15 24.33 25.76
CA ALA A 149 -6.03 23.18 25.73
C ALA A 149 -5.51 22.04 24.81
N ALA A 150 -4.90 22.37 23.66
CA ALA A 150 -4.27 21.39 22.77
C ALA A 150 -3.03 20.74 23.41
N ALA A 151 -2.21 21.51 24.13
CA ALA A 151 -1.08 20.98 24.90
C ALA A 151 -1.52 20.08 26.09
N ILE A 152 -2.71 20.31 26.62
CA ILE A 152 -3.35 19.44 27.62
C ILE A 152 -3.81 18.11 26.98
N VAL A 153 -4.18 18.10 25.69
CA VAL A 153 -4.60 16.89 24.96
C VAL A 153 -3.45 15.89 24.82
N ASP A 154 -2.23 16.37 24.60
CA ASP A 154 -1.02 15.51 24.54
C ASP A 154 -0.63 14.89 25.90
N SER A 155 -1.24 15.34 27.00
CA SER A 155 -1.01 14.84 28.36
C SER A 155 -2.18 14.03 28.93
N LEU A 156 -3.14 13.60 28.11
CA LEU A 156 -4.43 13.12 28.60
C LEU A 156 -4.49 11.65 29.04
N ASP A 157 -4.86 11.56 30.28
CA ASP A 157 -5.53 10.49 31.00
C ASP A 157 -7.04 10.39 30.60
N ALA A 158 -7.61 9.18 30.63
CA ALA A 158 -8.94 8.85 30.11
C ALA A 158 -10.12 9.69 30.69
N GLU A 159 -9.94 10.30 31.87
CA GLU A 159 -10.96 11.12 32.54
C GLU A 159 -11.17 12.47 31.83
N LYS A 160 -10.20 12.93 31.06
CA LYS A 160 -10.23 14.22 30.33
C LYS A 160 -10.82 14.11 28.92
N MET A 161 -10.97 12.91 28.37
CA MET A 161 -11.57 12.67 27.04
C MET A 161 -13.01 13.20 26.92
N GLY A 162 -13.79 13.20 27.99
CA GLY A 162 -15.18 13.71 27.97
C GLY A 162 -15.28 15.23 27.69
N LYS A 163 -14.20 15.99 27.92
CA LYS A 163 -14.18 17.45 27.63
C LYS A 163 -13.81 17.75 26.18
N ILE A 164 -13.21 16.79 25.46
CA ILE A 164 -12.81 16.91 24.06
C ILE A 164 -14.02 16.83 23.13
N THR A 165 -15.05 16.07 23.50
CA THR A 165 -16.30 15.96 22.72
C THR A 165 -16.98 17.32 22.57
N GLY A 166 -16.97 18.15 23.62
CA GLY A 166 -17.51 19.51 23.55
C GLY A 166 -16.70 20.47 22.68
N LEU A 167 -15.39 20.27 22.58
CA LEU A 167 -14.51 21.03 21.67
C LEU A 167 -14.73 20.65 20.21
N ALA A 168 -14.92 19.36 19.93
CA ALA A 168 -15.20 18.88 18.59
C ALA A 168 -16.55 19.39 18.05
N GLU A 169 -17.57 19.52 18.92
CA GLU A 169 -18.86 20.13 18.55
C GLU A 169 -18.71 21.63 18.27
N SER A 170 -17.97 22.36 19.10
CA SER A 170 -17.69 23.78 18.87
C SER A 170 -16.88 24.04 17.60
N PHE A 171 -16.01 23.10 17.21
CA PHE A 171 -15.28 23.15 15.93
C PHE A 171 -16.19 22.93 14.72
N LYS A 172 -17.15 22.02 14.84
CA LYS A 172 -18.14 21.76 13.80
C LYS A 172 -18.97 22.98 13.50
N ASP A 173 -19.34 23.74 14.52
CA ASP A 173 -20.11 24.98 14.39
C ASP A 173 -19.25 26.12 13.80
N LEU A 174 -17.98 26.23 14.13
CA LEU A 174 -17.05 27.19 13.53
C LEU A 174 -16.83 26.94 12.03
N VAL A 175 -16.62 25.70 11.64
CA VAL A 175 -16.44 25.29 10.23
C VAL A 175 -17.72 25.54 9.41
N ASN A 176 -18.90 25.32 10.00
CA ASN A 176 -20.18 25.57 9.35
C ASN A 176 -20.46 27.08 9.19
N ASN A 177 -20.03 27.92 10.14
CA ASN A 177 -20.19 29.38 10.06
C ASN A 177 -19.22 30.06 9.08
N VAL A 178 -18.09 29.42 8.74
CA VAL A 178 -17.15 29.93 7.71
C VAL A 178 -17.63 29.60 6.28
N LYS A 179 -18.48 28.59 6.13
CA LYS A 179 -19.06 28.23 4.82
C LYS A 179 -20.29 29.08 4.42
N THR A 180 -20.77 29.94 5.30
CA THR A 180 -21.98 30.76 5.08
C THR A 180 -21.69 32.26 4.92
N LYS A 181 -20.47 32.65 4.70
CA LYS A 181 -20.04 33.95 4.24
C LYS A 181 -19.21 33.81 2.96
#